data_c74054aa4c86ddce2e78d15275942328
#
_entry.id   c74054aa4c86ddce2e78d15275942328
#
_cell.length_a   1.000
_cell.length_b   1.000
_cell.length_c   1.000
_cell.angle_alpha   90.00
_cell.angle_beta   90.00
_cell.angle_gamma   90.00
#
_symmetry.space_group_name_H-M   'P 1'
#
loop_
_entity.id
_entity.type
_entity.pdbx_description
1 polymer ?
#
loop_
_entity_poly.entity_id
_entity_poly.type
_entity_poly.pdbx_seq_one_letter_code
_entity_poly.pdbx_strand_id
1 'polypeptide(L)'
;KPSKRYPSYEAARKRYILSPPQPVGEPFLLDYMAYHSLRQDGDEWTWKFSTEVFRRSNKPDEWLSMGERLVQAPGRKAIVHGGMSQLFTPESAEYVRELGGGDIPIIAVPEARHHLMLDQPLAFATALRSVLSLWGERAQPVT
;
A
#
# COMPACT_ATOMS: atom_id res chain seq x y z
N LYS A 1 14.23 -18.43 -3.04
CA LYS A 1 13.62 -19.52 -2.25
C LYS A 1 12.14 -19.56 -2.60
N PRO A 2 11.53 -20.75 -2.75
CA PRO A 2 10.09 -20.85 -2.95
C PRO A 2 9.33 -20.19 -1.80
N SER A 3 8.09 -19.76 -2.05
CA SER A 3 7.23 -19.21 -1.01
C SER A 3 7.07 -20.22 0.12
N LYS A 4 7.06 -19.71 1.34
CA LYS A 4 6.96 -20.55 2.54
C LYS A 4 5.59 -21.21 2.58
N ARG A 5 5.56 -22.51 2.92
CA ARG A 5 4.35 -23.32 3.05
C ARG A 5 4.03 -23.58 4.51
N TYR A 6 2.75 -23.72 4.80
CA TYR A 6 2.21 -23.90 6.15
C TYR A 6 1.16 -25.01 6.15
N PRO A 7 1.12 -25.87 7.19
CA PRO A 7 0.22 -27.02 7.23
C PRO A 7 -1.26 -26.64 7.41
N SER A 8 -1.55 -25.42 7.84
CA SER A 8 -2.94 -24.93 7.99
C SER A 8 -3.03 -23.42 7.81
N TYR A 9 -4.24 -22.91 7.64
CA TYR A 9 -4.52 -21.48 7.62
C TYR A 9 -4.05 -20.80 8.92
N GLU A 10 -4.34 -21.38 10.06
CA GLU A 10 -3.99 -20.83 11.39
C GLU A 10 -2.47 -20.71 11.55
N ALA A 11 -1.71 -21.72 11.06
CA ALA A 11 -0.26 -21.68 11.07
C ALA A 11 0.29 -20.56 10.17
N ALA A 12 -0.33 -20.35 9.01
CA ALA A 12 0.02 -19.26 8.10
C ALA A 12 -0.38 -17.90 8.68
N ARG A 13 -1.61 -17.77 9.23
CA ARG A 13 -2.14 -16.54 9.82
C ARG A 13 -1.25 -16.01 10.96
N LYS A 14 -0.75 -16.88 11.81
CA LYS A 14 0.18 -16.52 12.89
C LYS A 14 1.49 -15.89 12.38
N ARG A 15 1.80 -16.04 11.11
CA ARG A 15 2.99 -15.46 10.46
C ARG A 15 2.68 -14.18 9.69
N TYR A 16 1.41 -13.80 9.60
CA TYR A 16 1.04 -12.53 9.01
C TYR A 16 1.37 -11.40 9.97
N ILE A 17 2.34 -10.61 9.60
CA ILE A 17 2.80 -9.43 10.34
C ILE A 17 2.79 -8.22 9.41
N LEU A 18 2.51 -7.07 9.95
CA LEU A 18 2.63 -5.81 9.22
C LEU A 18 4.10 -5.40 9.09
N SER A 19 4.46 -4.87 7.95
CA SER A 19 5.78 -4.29 7.72
C SER A 19 5.62 -2.91 7.06
N PRO A 20 5.94 -1.82 7.74
CA PRO A 20 6.44 -1.74 9.11
C PRO A 20 5.41 -2.21 10.14
N PRO A 21 5.85 -2.66 11.33
CA PRO A 21 4.95 -3.02 12.41
C PRO A 21 4.20 -1.79 12.92
N GLN A 22 2.90 -1.95 13.18
CA GLN A 22 2.08 -0.94 13.83
C GLN A 22 0.96 -1.59 14.64
N PRO A 23 0.44 -0.93 15.67
CA PRO A 23 -0.79 -1.35 16.34
C PRO A 23 -1.96 -1.37 15.37
N VAL A 24 -2.90 -2.27 15.60
CA VAL A 24 -4.15 -2.39 14.81
C VAL A 24 -5.31 -2.18 15.76
N GLY A 25 -6.13 -1.16 15.51
CA GLY A 25 -7.30 -0.85 16.32
C GLY A 25 -8.40 -1.89 16.18
N GLU A 26 -8.58 -2.42 14.97
CA GLU A 26 -9.65 -3.35 14.61
C GLU A 26 -9.06 -4.71 14.15
N PRO A 27 -8.92 -5.69 15.05
CA PRO A 27 -8.30 -6.99 14.73
C PRO A 27 -8.93 -7.71 13.54
N PHE A 28 -10.24 -7.57 13.33
CA PHE A 28 -10.94 -8.21 12.22
C PHE A 28 -10.45 -7.74 10.85
N LEU A 29 -10.00 -6.48 10.71
CA LEU A 29 -9.43 -5.97 9.47
C LEU A 29 -8.10 -6.66 9.16
N LEU A 30 -7.28 -6.89 10.18
CA LEU A 30 -6.03 -7.62 10.03
C LEU A 30 -6.28 -9.08 9.63
N ASP A 31 -7.29 -9.72 10.23
CA ASP A 31 -7.69 -11.09 9.91
C ASP A 31 -8.21 -11.18 8.47
N TYR A 32 -9.02 -10.22 8.05
CA TYR A 32 -9.51 -10.12 6.67
C TYR A 32 -8.35 -9.97 5.68
N MET A 33 -7.41 -9.07 5.95
CA MET A 33 -6.24 -8.89 5.08
C MET A 33 -5.37 -10.15 5.02
N ALA A 34 -5.15 -10.81 6.16
CA ALA A 34 -4.40 -12.05 6.21
C ALA A 34 -5.07 -13.16 5.39
N TYR A 35 -6.39 -13.32 5.54
CA TYR A 35 -7.16 -14.31 4.79
C TYR A 35 -7.02 -14.08 3.27
N HIS A 36 -7.18 -12.84 2.81
CA HIS A 36 -7.08 -12.50 1.40
C HIS A 36 -5.64 -12.49 0.86
N SER A 37 -4.64 -12.48 1.73
CA SER A 37 -3.21 -12.55 1.35
C SER A 37 -2.69 -13.98 1.25
N LEU A 38 -3.43 -14.94 1.75
CA LEU A 38 -3.10 -16.35 1.74
C LEU A 38 -3.93 -17.10 0.69
N ARG A 39 -3.43 -18.23 0.22
CA ARG A 39 -4.13 -19.18 -0.63
C ARG A 39 -3.81 -20.60 -0.22
N GLN A 40 -4.74 -21.49 -0.42
CA GLN A 40 -4.51 -22.91 -0.35
C GLN A 40 -3.81 -23.40 -1.63
N ASP A 41 -2.89 -24.32 -1.47
CA ASP A 41 -2.10 -24.92 -2.56
C ASP A 41 -1.89 -26.39 -2.24
N GLY A 42 -2.79 -27.25 -2.74
CA GLY A 42 -2.94 -28.64 -2.30
C GLY A 42 -3.44 -28.69 -0.86
N ASP A 43 -2.77 -29.45 -0.01
CA ASP A 43 -3.10 -29.61 1.41
C ASP A 43 -2.43 -28.54 2.29
N GLU A 44 -1.69 -27.60 1.70
CA GLU A 44 -0.94 -26.58 2.42
C GLU A 44 -1.43 -25.16 2.10
N TRP A 45 -1.02 -24.21 2.94
CA TRP A 45 -1.27 -22.79 2.75
C TRP A 45 0.01 -22.04 2.41
N THR A 46 -0.09 -21.03 1.56
CA THR A 46 1.03 -20.18 1.17
C THR A 46 0.58 -18.75 0.89
N TRP A 47 1.55 -17.85 0.73
CA TRP A 47 1.30 -16.46 0.35
C TRP A 47 0.88 -16.35 -1.10
N LYS A 48 -0.05 -15.44 -1.42
CA LYS A 48 -0.43 -15.09 -2.80
C LYS A 48 0.69 -14.33 -3.53
N PHE A 49 1.49 -13.56 -2.81
CA PHE A 49 2.57 -12.81 -3.40
C PHE A 49 3.85 -13.64 -3.55
N SER A 50 4.68 -13.29 -4.53
CA SER A 50 6.01 -13.88 -4.66
C SER A 50 6.97 -13.24 -3.67
N THR A 51 7.66 -14.06 -2.87
CA THR A 51 8.71 -13.60 -1.96
C THR A 51 9.96 -13.06 -2.70
N GLU A 52 10.05 -13.28 -4.01
CA GLU A 52 11.14 -12.74 -4.83
C GLU A 52 11.08 -11.21 -4.97
N VAL A 53 9.89 -10.62 -4.82
CA VAL A 53 9.73 -9.15 -4.83
C VAL A 53 10.65 -8.49 -3.81
N PHE A 54 10.84 -9.09 -2.64
CA PHE A 54 11.72 -8.56 -1.60
C PHE A 54 13.22 -8.82 -1.83
N ARG A 55 13.58 -9.62 -2.82
CA ARG A 55 14.98 -9.99 -3.10
C ARG A 55 15.69 -9.04 -4.05
N ARG A 56 14.94 -8.23 -4.80
CA ARG A 56 15.47 -7.39 -5.88
C ARG A 56 15.81 -5.96 -5.46
N SER A 57 15.45 -5.52 -4.27
CA SER A 57 15.38 -4.10 -3.93
C SER A 57 16.32 -3.65 -2.82
N ASN A 58 17.60 -4.05 -2.82
CA ASN A 58 18.54 -3.59 -1.79
C ASN A 58 19.68 -2.71 -2.31
N LYS A 59 19.51 -2.07 -3.48
CA LYS A 59 20.51 -1.12 -3.97
C LYS A 59 20.04 0.31 -3.66
N PRO A 60 20.82 1.10 -2.91
CA PRO A 60 20.47 2.49 -2.58
C PRO A 60 20.12 3.32 -3.81
N ASP A 61 20.84 3.15 -4.92
CA ASP A 61 20.62 3.89 -6.16
C ASP A 61 19.25 3.60 -6.81
N GLU A 62 18.67 2.42 -6.57
CA GLU A 62 17.34 2.10 -7.07
C GLU A 62 16.24 2.87 -6.32
N TRP A 63 16.45 3.19 -5.05
CA TRP A 63 15.50 3.98 -4.24
C TRP A 63 15.48 5.44 -4.67
N LEU A 64 16.62 6.04 -4.94
CA LEU A 64 16.71 7.43 -5.41
C LEU A 64 16.00 7.61 -6.76
N SER A 65 16.00 6.60 -7.64
CA SER A 65 15.31 6.66 -8.92
C SER A 65 13.80 6.36 -8.84
N MET A 66 13.26 5.95 -7.68
CA MET A 66 11.83 5.61 -7.58
C MET A 66 10.91 6.82 -7.75
N GLY A 67 11.30 7.98 -7.22
CA GLY A 67 10.56 9.22 -7.40
C GLY A 67 10.49 9.63 -8.87
N GLU A 68 11.61 9.58 -9.57
CA GLU A 68 11.68 9.87 -11.01
C GLU A 68 10.81 8.90 -11.83
N ARG A 69 10.86 7.61 -11.52
CA ARG A 69 10.01 6.60 -12.16
C ARG A 69 8.53 6.83 -11.90
N LEU A 70 8.16 7.27 -10.69
CA LEU A 70 6.78 7.64 -10.36
C LEU A 70 6.32 8.79 -11.26
N VAL A 71 7.13 9.84 -11.39
CA VAL A 71 6.79 11.00 -12.21
C VAL A 71 6.69 10.64 -13.68
N GLN A 72 7.62 9.84 -14.20
CA GLN A 72 7.66 9.43 -15.61
C GLN A 72 6.62 8.37 -15.98
N ALA A 73 6.08 7.62 -15.00
CA ALA A 73 5.07 6.59 -15.27
C ALA A 73 3.86 7.19 -16.00
N PRO A 74 3.31 6.53 -17.01
CA PRO A 74 2.12 7.02 -17.71
C PRO A 74 0.88 6.97 -16.80
N GLY A 75 -0.10 7.82 -17.11
CA GLY A 75 -1.38 7.87 -16.41
C GLY A 75 -1.45 8.88 -15.28
N ARG A 76 -2.64 9.03 -14.72
CA ARG A 76 -2.91 9.92 -13.59
C ARG A 76 -2.35 9.34 -12.30
N LYS A 77 -1.84 10.19 -11.45
CA LYS A 77 -1.17 9.83 -10.22
C LYS A 77 -1.73 10.61 -9.05
N ALA A 78 -1.85 9.97 -7.93
CA ALA A 78 -2.10 10.60 -6.64
C ALA A 78 -1.46 9.74 -5.55
N ILE A 79 -1.07 10.36 -4.45
CA ILE A 79 -0.57 9.69 -3.26
C ILE A 79 -1.55 9.93 -2.13
N VAL A 80 -2.01 8.84 -1.51
CA VAL A 80 -2.77 8.90 -0.26
C VAL A 80 -1.93 8.19 0.80
N HIS A 81 -1.57 8.89 1.85
CA HIS A 81 -0.70 8.36 2.90
C HIS A 81 -1.21 8.65 4.30
N GLY A 82 -0.76 7.89 5.28
CA GLY A 82 -1.03 8.21 6.68
C GLY A 82 -0.19 9.40 7.15
N GLY A 83 -0.81 10.37 7.80
CA GLY A 83 -0.12 11.55 8.31
C GLY A 83 0.94 11.26 9.38
N MET A 84 0.86 10.06 10.01
CA MET A 84 1.83 9.56 10.98
C MET A 84 2.75 8.47 10.39
N SER A 85 2.78 8.30 9.07
CA SER A 85 3.64 7.30 8.43
C SER A 85 5.12 7.64 8.60
N GLN A 86 5.88 6.66 9.09
CA GLN A 86 7.34 6.80 9.20
C GLN A 86 8.08 6.50 7.88
N LEU A 87 7.39 5.94 6.89
CA LEU A 87 7.98 5.61 5.59
C LEU A 87 7.69 6.66 4.51
N PHE A 88 6.61 7.42 4.67
CA PHE A 88 6.30 8.55 3.80
C PHE A 88 6.20 9.79 4.67
N THR A 89 7.30 10.49 4.78
CA THR A 89 7.49 11.66 5.65
C THR A 89 7.15 12.97 4.92
N PRO A 90 7.07 14.11 5.62
CA PRO A 90 6.92 15.41 4.97
C PRO A 90 8.00 15.70 3.92
N GLU A 91 9.24 15.27 4.17
CA GLU A 91 10.36 15.41 3.23
C GLU A 91 10.15 14.55 1.98
N SER A 92 9.59 13.34 2.13
CA SER A 92 9.20 12.50 1.00
C SER A 92 8.11 13.17 0.15
N ALA A 93 7.14 13.82 0.81
CA ALA A 93 6.08 14.54 0.13
C ALA A 93 6.63 15.75 -0.65
N GLU A 94 7.55 16.50 -0.05
CA GLU A 94 8.18 17.64 -0.71
C GLU A 94 9.01 17.21 -1.92
N TYR A 95 9.83 16.17 -1.76
CA TYR A 95 10.58 15.57 -2.86
C TYR A 95 9.68 15.18 -4.05
N VAL A 96 8.52 14.57 -3.78
CA VAL A 96 7.58 14.22 -4.85
C VAL A 96 6.96 15.47 -5.50
N ARG A 97 6.66 16.52 -4.73
CA ARG A 97 6.14 17.79 -5.27
C ARG A 97 7.15 18.45 -6.19
N GLU A 98 8.40 18.53 -5.75
CA GLU A 98 9.50 19.11 -6.55
C GLU A 98 9.66 18.34 -7.88
N LEU A 99 9.75 17.01 -7.83
CA LEU A 99 9.90 16.19 -9.03
C LEU A 99 8.68 16.24 -9.96
N GLY A 100 7.49 16.32 -9.41
CA GLY A 100 6.23 16.29 -10.17
C GLY A 100 5.72 17.68 -10.59
N GLY A 101 6.46 18.77 -10.28
CA GLY A 101 6.02 20.14 -10.58
C GLY A 101 4.70 20.52 -9.90
N GLY A 102 4.30 19.82 -8.84
CA GLY A 102 3.04 20.04 -8.13
C GLY A 102 1.83 19.31 -8.72
N ASP A 103 1.96 18.61 -9.83
CA ASP A 103 0.85 17.98 -10.55
C ASP A 103 0.31 16.70 -9.91
N ILE A 104 1.06 16.12 -8.94
CA ILE A 104 0.66 14.90 -8.24
C ILE A 104 -0.02 15.26 -6.92
N PRO A 105 -1.34 15.10 -6.78
CA PRO A 105 -2.03 15.31 -5.51
C PRO A 105 -1.45 14.39 -4.42
N ILE A 106 -1.14 14.97 -3.26
CA ILE A 106 -0.66 14.24 -2.08
C ILE A 106 -1.64 14.52 -0.95
N ILE A 107 -2.30 13.47 -0.48
CA ILE A 107 -3.37 13.54 0.54
C ILE A 107 -2.89 12.80 1.78
N ALA A 108 -2.74 13.53 2.88
CA ALA A 108 -2.47 12.96 4.18
C ALA A 108 -3.78 12.60 4.88
N VAL A 109 -3.92 11.37 5.35
CA VAL A 109 -5.01 10.94 6.25
C VAL A 109 -4.54 11.17 7.68
N PRO A 110 -5.14 12.11 8.43
CA PRO A 110 -4.73 12.42 9.80
C PRO A 110 -4.83 11.19 10.71
N GLU A 111 -3.98 11.13 11.74
CA GLU A 111 -3.96 10.07 12.76
C GLU A 111 -3.80 8.64 12.21
N ALA A 112 -3.46 8.49 10.94
CA ALA A 112 -3.18 7.20 10.32
C ALA A 112 -1.67 6.98 10.21
N ARG A 113 -1.21 5.77 10.54
CA ARG A 113 0.16 5.31 10.34
C ARG A 113 0.34 4.80 8.91
N HIS A 114 1.40 4.02 8.67
CA HIS A 114 1.74 3.55 7.32
C HIS A 114 0.64 2.70 6.68
N HIS A 115 0.04 1.78 7.43
CA HIS A 115 -1.11 0.98 6.96
C HIS A 115 -2.41 1.73 7.27
N LEU A 116 -2.61 2.86 6.60
CA LEU A 116 -3.69 3.81 6.89
C LEU A 116 -5.09 3.19 6.78
N MET A 117 -5.28 2.16 5.94
CA MET A 117 -6.55 1.43 5.83
C MET A 117 -6.92 0.63 7.09
N LEU A 118 -5.95 0.36 7.98
CA LEU A 118 -6.18 -0.30 9.26
C LEU A 118 -6.44 0.68 10.40
N ASP A 119 -5.89 1.90 10.30
CA ASP A 119 -6.07 2.93 11.31
C ASP A 119 -7.33 3.77 11.05
N GLN A 120 -7.51 4.20 9.79
CA GLN A 120 -8.55 5.14 9.38
C GLN A 120 -9.26 4.67 8.11
N PRO A 121 -9.97 3.51 8.14
CA PRO A 121 -10.55 2.89 6.94
C PRO A 121 -11.55 3.77 6.21
N LEU A 122 -12.40 4.50 6.94
CA LEU A 122 -13.42 5.37 6.34
C LEU A 122 -12.78 6.63 5.72
N ALA A 123 -11.83 7.26 6.42
CA ALA A 123 -11.12 8.42 5.90
C ALA A 123 -10.30 8.05 4.64
N PHE A 124 -9.63 6.89 4.67
CA PHE A 124 -8.92 6.36 3.51
C PHE A 124 -9.87 6.12 2.32
N ALA A 125 -10.99 5.43 2.55
CA ALA A 125 -11.96 5.16 1.50
C ALA A 125 -12.54 6.47 0.92
N THR A 126 -12.80 7.47 1.76
CA THR A 126 -13.31 8.78 1.34
C THR A 126 -12.26 9.52 0.49
N ALA A 127 -11.01 9.58 0.93
CA ALA A 127 -9.92 10.19 0.17
C ALA A 127 -9.76 9.54 -1.21
N LEU A 128 -9.74 8.20 -1.23
CA LEU A 128 -9.63 7.43 -2.47
C LEU A 128 -10.81 7.71 -3.41
N ARG A 129 -12.05 7.69 -2.91
CA ARG A 129 -13.25 8.00 -3.71
C ARG A 129 -13.21 9.41 -4.27
N SER A 130 -12.77 10.39 -3.48
CA SER A 130 -12.62 11.78 -3.94
C SER A 130 -11.65 11.89 -5.11
N VAL A 131 -10.47 11.26 -5.01
CA VAL A 131 -9.49 11.23 -6.10
C VAL A 131 -10.08 10.58 -7.35
N LEU A 132 -10.72 9.42 -7.20
CA LEU A 132 -11.31 8.69 -8.32
C LEU A 132 -12.47 9.46 -8.96
N SER A 133 -13.30 10.16 -8.17
CA SER A 133 -14.38 11.02 -8.69
C SER A 133 -13.82 12.19 -9.51
N LEU A 134 -12.80 12.89 -9.01
CA LEU A 134 -12.12 13.95 -9.76
C LEU A 134 -11.55 13.45 -11.10
N TRP A 135 -11.17 12.18 -11.15
CA TRP A 135 -10.71 11.55 -12.39
C TRP A 135 -11.84 11.04 -13.25
N GLY A 136 -12.97 10.62 -12.66
CA GLY A 136 -14.14 10.05 -13.33
C GLY A 136 -15.04 11.09 -13.99
N GLU A 137 -15.08 12.32 -13.48
CA GLU A 137 -15.87 13.41 -14.07
C GLU A 137 -15.45 13.79 -15.50
N ARG A 138 -14.32 13.24 -15.97
CA ARG A 138 -13.88 13.32 -17.38
C ARG A 138 -14.10 12.03 -18.17
N ALA A 139 -14.63 10.98 -17.57
CA ALA A 139 -15.07 9.79 -18.26
C ALA A 139 -16.56 9.95 -18.56
N GLN A 140 -16.95 9.87 -19.84
CA GLN A 140 -18.35 9.96 -20.27
C GLN A 140 -19.21 8.96 -19.48
N PRO A 141 -20.47 9.31 -19.16
CA PRO A 141 -21.38 8.37 -18.53
C PRO A 141 -21.52 7.15 -19.42
N VAL A 142 -21.40 5.98 -18.80
CA VAL A 142 -21.81 4.74 -19.43
C VAL A 142 -23.32 4.85 -19.65
N THR A 143 -23.73 5.10 -20.91
CA THR A 143 -25.12 5.05 -21.37
C THR A 143 -25.62 3.62 -21.37
#